data_37ad78094825728de612568fa37aad80
#
_entry.id   37ad78094825728de612568fa37aad80
#
_cell.length_a   1.000
_cell.length_b   1.000
_cell.length_c   1.000
_cell.angle_alpha   90.00
_cell.angle_beta   90.00
_cell.angle_gamma   90.00
#
_symmetry.space_group_name_H-M   'P 1'
#
loop_
_entity.id
_entity.type
_entity.pdbx_description
1 polymer ?
#
loop_
_entity_poly.entity_id
_entity_poly.type
_entity_poly.pdbx_seq_one_letter_code
_entity_poly.pdbx_strand_id
1 'polypeptide(L)'
;MKNIFLFILLMCSSNIIAQQVYGIQRGQRGYIPPPKYEPSVYVTTINAYEELEKVLPKSVEVFKLDDFEREIFKGLLLEKYDNYNRIVENTDSSKEARQDALKQLEIDFVKSLAVILTPDEISIFVDMDFSAKEEKKKRRKKRKNKNDDE
;
A
#
# COMPACT_ATOMS: atom_id res chain seq x y z
N MET A 1 19.88 54.52 -45.09
CA MET A 1 18.87 53.49 -44.78
C MET A 1 19.48 52.04 -44.72
N LYS A 2 20.42 51.69 -45.59
CA LYS A 2 21.07 50.37 -45.57
C LYS A 2 21.77 50.00 -44.21
N ASN A 3 22.42 51.00 -43.57
CA ASN A 3 23.19 50.75 -42.33
C ASN A 3 22.30 50.56 -41.09
N ILE A 4 21.07 51.11 -41.10
CA ILE A 4 20.10 50.94 -40.01
C ILE A 4 19.55 49.51 -40.00
N PHE A 5 19.34 48.92 -41.16
CA PHE A 5 18.87 47.55 -41.30
C PHE A 5 19.91 46.51 -40.80
N LEU A 6 21.19 46.81 -41.03
CA LEU A 6 22.30 45.96 -40.57
C LEU A 6 22.45 46.01 -39.03
N PHE A 7 22.18 47.17 -38.43
CA PHE A 7 22.22 47.35 -36.97
C PHE A 7 21.06 46.64 -36.27
N ILE A 8 19.88 46.63 -36.85
CA ILE A 8 18.69 45.92 -36.34
C ILE A 8 18.91 44.41 -36.44
N LEU A 9 19.51 43.91 -37.52
CA LEU A 9 19.81 42.51 -37.70
C LEU A 9 20.85 42.00 -36.67
N LEU A 10 21.83 42.84 -36.30
CA LEU A 10 22.86 42.53 -35.32
C LEU A 10 22.29 42.46 -33.88
N MET A 11 21.29 43.29 -33.56
CA MET A 11 20.62 43.32 -32.26
C MET A 11 19.68 42.11 -32.05
N CYS A 12 19.14 41.55 -33.11
CA CYS A 12 18.27 40.35 -33.01
C CYS A 12 19.07 39.05 -32.77
N SER A 13 20.34 38.97 -33.13
CA SER A 13 21.15 37.78 -32.99
C SER A 13 21.71 37.56 -31.55
N SER A 14 21.70 38.60 -30.71
CA SER A 14 22.23 38.49 -29.33
C SER A 14 21.27 37.90 -28.32
N ASN A 15 20.00 37.63 -28.67
CA ASN A 15 19.00 37.07 -27.73
C ASN A 15 18.94 35.53 -27.69
N ILE A 16 19.70 34.81 -28.52
CA ILE A 16 19.59 33.36 -28.63
C ILE A 16 20.42 32.63 -27.58
N ILE A 17 21.35 33.32 -26.88
CA ILE A 17 22.27 32.65 -25.94
C ILE A 17 21.75 32.65 -24.48
N ALA A 18 20.66 33.36 -24.19
CA ALA A 18 20.16 33.53 -22.82
C ALA A 18 19.27 32.38 -22.29
N GLN A 19 19.02 31.32 -23.05
CA GLN A 19 18.14 30.22 -22.64
C GLN A 19 18.82 28.89 -22.36
N GLN A 20 20.15 28.85 -22.26
CA GLN A 20 20.79 27.70 -21.67
C GLN A 20 20.65 27.77 -20.16
N VAL A 21 19.55 27.22 -19.64
CA VAL A 21 19.43 26.87 -18.22
C VAL A 21 20.45 25.75 -18.00
N TYR A 22 21.64 26.14 -17.52
CA TYR A 22 22.60 25.17 -17.00
C TYR A 22 22.00 24.53 -15.75
N GLY A 23 21.21 23.49 -15.94
CA GLY A 23 20.78 22.64 -14.86
C GLY A 23 22.02 22.06 -14.19
N ILE A 24 22.15 22.25 -12.88
CA ILE A 24 23.25 21.69 -12.08
C ILE A 24 23.24 20.17 -12.27
N GLN A 25 24.30 19.63 -12.92
CA GLN A 25 24.39 18.22 -13.24
C GLN A 25 24.78 17.40 -11.99
N ARG A 26 24.40 16.13 -11.99
CA ARG A 26 24.74 15.18 -10.93
C ARG A 26 26.26 15.15 -10.71
N GLY A 27 26.68 15.43 -9.48
CA GLY A 27 28.11 15.53 -9.11
C GLY A 27 28.64 16.96 -8.98
N GLN A 28 27.90 17.99 -9.36
CA GLN A 28 28.28 19.39 -9.14
C GLN A 28 27.89 19.84 -7.71
N ARG A 29 28.69 20.76 -7.15
CA ARG A 29 28.40 21.36 -5.84
C ARG A 29 27.08 22.13 -5.92
N GLY A 30 26.12 21.77 -5.05
CA GLY A 30 24.78 22.33 -5.07
C GLY A 30 23.72 21.50 -5.83
N TYR A 31 24.09 20.30 -6.34
CA TYR A 31 23.12 19.38 -6.90
C TYR A 31 22.16 18.90 -5.80
N ILE A 32 20.88 19.24 -5.92
CA ILE A 32 19.81 18.69 -5.10
C ILE A 32 19.21 17.54 -5.92
N PRO A 33 19.38 16.28 -5.51
CA PRO A 33 18.76 15.18 -6.22
C PRO A 33 17.24 15.36 -6.21
N PRO A 34 16.56 15.03 -7.31
CA PRO A 34 15.09 15.05 -7.30
C PRO A 34 14.61 14.17 -6.14
N PRO A 35 13.51 14.55 -5.47
CA PRO A 35 12.95 13.74 -4.40
C PRO A 35 12.79 12.32 -4.92
N LYS A 36 13.28 11.33 -4.14
CA LYS A 36 13.03 9.93 -4.47
C LYS A 36 11.52 9.77 -4.55
N TYR A 37 11.04 9.46 -5.74
CA TYR A 37 9.68 9.02 -5.91
C TYR A 37 9.58 7.71 -5.12
N GLU A 38 9.06 7.78 -3.92
CA GLU A 38 8.54 6.58 -3.28
C GLU A 38 7.38 6.13 -4.17
N PRO A 39 7.45 4.91 -4.74
CA PRO A 39 6.33 4.41 -5.51
C PRO A 39 5.13 4.52 -4.58
N SER A 40 4.15 5.32 -4.96
CA SER A 40 2.88 5.35 -4.25
C SER A 40 2.42 3.89 -4.21
N VAL A 41 2.27 3.33 -3.02
CA VAL A 41 1.65 2.02 -2.88
C VAL A 41 0.29 2.17 -3.55
N TYR A 42 0.16 1.60 -4.74
CA TYR A 42 -1.12 1.55 -5.43
C TYR A 42 -2.03 0.68 -4.58
N VAL A 43 -2.92 1.33 -3.85
CA VAL A 43 -3.96 0.64 -3.12
C VAL A 43 -4.94 0.15 -4.19
N THR A 44 -4.95 -1.15 -4.40
CA THR A 44 -5.82 -1.83 -5.38
C THR A 44 -6.96 -2.53 -4.66
N THR A 45 -8.05 -2.75 -5.35
CA THR A 45 -9.13 -3.59 -4.86
C THR A 45 -8.64 -5.01 -4.58
N ILE A 46 -9.24 -5.64 -3.60
CA ILE A 46 -8.92 -7.00 -3.17
C ILE A 46 -10.11 -7.92 -3.45
N ASN A 47 -9.84 -9.21 -3.69
CA ASN A 47 -10.89 -10.21 -3.73
C ASN A 47 -11.25 -10.62 -2.29
N ALA A 48 -12.44 -10.22 -1.82
CA ALA A 48 -12.87 -10.46 -0.46
C ALA A 48 -12.87 -11.96 -0.08
N TYR A 49 -13.23 -12.83 -1.00
CA TYR A 49 -13.26 -14.28 -0.75
C TYR A 49 -11.85 -14.89 -0.68
N GLU A 50 -10.92 -14.45 -1.52
CA GLU A 50 -9.53 -14.92 -1.45
C GLU A 50 -8.85 -14.49 -0.14
N GLU A 51 -9.11 -13.27 0.33
CA GLU A 51 -8.61 -12.81 1.62
C GLU A 51 -9.28 -13.53 2.78
N LEU A 52 -10.57 -13.79 2.68
CA LEU A 52 -11.31 -14.58 3.67
C LEU A 52 -10.71 -16.00 3.82
N GLU A 53 -10.40 -16.68 2.72
CA GLU A 53 -9.79 -18.01 2.73
C GLU A 53 -8.40 -18.05 3.40
N LYS A 54 -7.68 -16.93 3.43
CA LYS A 54 -6.39 -16.82 4.11
C LYS A 54 -6.53 -16.56 5.60
N VAL A 55 -7.49 -15.70 5.98
CA VAL A 55 -7.64 -15.19 7.34
C VAL A 55 -8.50 -16.10 8.19
N LEU A 56 -9.67 -16.51 7.71
CA LEU A 56 -10.67 -17.22 8.49
C LEU A 56 -10.16 -18.56 9.07
N PRO A 57 -9.56 -19.48 8.30
CA PRO A 57 -9.14 -20.78 8.84
C PRO A 57 -8.10 -20.63 9.95
N LYS A 58 -7.17 -19.69 9.78
CA LYS A 58 -6.10 -19.45 10.74
C LYS A 58 -6.65 -18.82 12.03
N SER A 59 -7.60 -17.92 11.92
CA SER A 59 -8.25 -17.29 13.07
C SER A 59 -9.09 -18.31 13.85
N VAL A 60 -9.85 -19.16 13.17
CA VAL A 60 -10.62 -20.24 13.80
C VAL A 60 -9.70 -21.19 14.59
N GLU A 61 -8.55 -21.55 14.04
CA GLU A 61 -7.58 -22.43 14.71
C GLU A 61 -6.97 -21.76 15.95
N VAL A 62 -6.56 -20.50 15.84
CA VAL A 62 -5.84 -19.78 16.90
C VAL A 62 -6.78 -19.41 18.05
N PHE A 63 -7.98 -18.88 17.75
CA PHE A 63 -8.93 -18.42 18.77
C PHE A 63 -9.96 -19.48 19.17
N LYS A 64 -9.93 -20.67 18.52
CA LYS A 64 -10.84 -21.80 18.78
C LYS A 64 -12.31 -21.38 18.68
N LEU A 65 -12.62 -20.57 17.66
CA LEU A 65 -13.96 -20.06 17.42
C LEU A 65 -14.94 -21.22 17.20
N ASP A 66 -16.09 -21.17 17.86
CA ASP A 66 -17.18 -22.07 17.58
C ASP A 66 -17.85 -21.78 16.22
N ASP A 67 -18.81 -22.60 15.82
CA ASP A 67 -19.48 -22.44 14.51
C ASP A 67 -20.22 -21.11 14.41
N PHE A 68 -20.79 -20.62 15.51
CA PHE A 68 -21.53 -19.37 15.55
C PHE A 68 -20.57 -18.17 15.50
N GLU A 69 -19.57 -18.14 16.32
CA GLU A 69 -18.50 -17.12 16.34
C GLU A 69 -17.78 -17.04 14.99
N ARG A 70 -17.52 -18.19 14.37
CA ARG A 70 -16.94 -18.27 13.03
C ARG A 70 -17.79 -17.60 11.97
N GLU A 71 -19.12 -17.80 11.97
CA GLU A 71 -19.99 -17.14 11.00
C GLU A 71 -20.09 -15.62 11.26
N ILE A 72 -20.09 -15.19 12.52
CA ILE A 72 -20.01 -13.76 12.85
C ILE A 72 -18.68 -13.19 12.35
N PHE A 73 -17.57 -13.84 12.67
CA PHE A 73 -16.23 -13.40 12.26
C PHE A 73 -16.10 -13.30 10.75
N LYS A 74 -16.61 -14.27 10.02
CA LYS A 74 -16.68 -14.28 8.56
C LYS A 74 -17.48 -13.08 8.04
N GLY A 75 -18.63 -12.79 8.64
CA GLY A 75 -19.45 -11.62 8.28
C GLY A 75 -18.69 -10.31 8.47
N LEU A 76 -18.02 -10.13 9.60
CA LEU A 76 -17.20 -8.94 9.89
C LEU A 76 -16.03 -8.78 8.90
N LEU A 77 -15.37 -9.88 8.52
CA LEU A 77 -14.30 -9.85 7.51
C LEU A 77 -14.82 -9.45 6.14
N LEU A 78 -15.93 -10.01 5.69
CA LEU A 78 -16.54 -9.66 4.40
C LEU A 78 -16.95 -8.19 4.36
N GLU A 79 -17.60 -7.70 5.42
CA GLU A 79 -17.98 -6.29 5.53
C GLU A 79 -16.75 -5.37 5.47
N LYS A 80 -15.67 -5.73 6.17
CA LYS A 80 -14.39 -5.00 6.11
C LYS A 80 -13.86 -4.93 4.67
N TYR A 81 -13.82 -6.07 3.96
CA TYR A 81 -13.26 -6.13 2.61
C TYR A 81 -14.12 -5.39 1.59
N ASP A 82 -15.43 -5.44 1.73
CA ASP A 82 -16.36 -4.70 0.87
C ASP A 82 -16.21 -3.18 1.10
N ASN A 83 -16.11 -2.74 2.36
CA ASN A 83 -15.88 -1.34 2.70
C ASN A 83 -14.50 -0.87 2.22
N TYR A 84 -13.46 -1.71 2.34
CA TYR A 84 -12.13 -1.44 1.79
C TYR A 84 -12.20 -1.17 0.29
N ASN A 85 -12.83 -2.08 -0.48
CA ASN A 85 -12.97 -1.92 -1.92
C ASN A 85 -13.74 -0.65 -2.28
N ARG A 86 -14.83 -0.34 -1.56
CA ARG A 86 -15.61 0.89 -1.78
C ARG A 86 -14.77 2.15 -1.56
N ILE A 87 -13.92 2.18 -0.55
CA ILE A 87 -13.01 3.31 -0.29
C ILE A 87 -11.96 3.44 -1.41
N VAL A 88 -11.40 2.32 -1.86
CA VAL A 88 -10.38 2.29 -2.91
C VAL A 88 -10.95 2.72 -4.26
N GLU A 89 -12.16 2.28 -4.60
CA GLU A 89 -12.85 2.61 -5.85
C GLU A 89 -13.39 4.04 -5.90
N ASN A 90 -13.50 4.71 -4.77
CA ASN A 90 -13.97 6.09 -4.71
C ASN A 90 -12.92 7.05 -5.29
N THR A 91 -13.01 7.30 -6.60
CA THR A 91 -12.13 8.21 -7.33
C THR A 91 -12.39 9.69 -7.05
N ASP A 92 -13.55 10.04 -6.51
CA ASP A 92 -13.93 11.43 -6.21
C ASP A 92 -13.24 11.97 -4.96
N SER A 93 -12.74 11.07 -4.11
CA SER A 93 -12.01 11.43 -2.89
C SER A 93 -10.53 11.64 -3.18
N SER A 94 -9.90 12.58 -2.46
CA SER A 94 -8.44 12.75 -2.52
C SER A 94 -7.71 11.51 -1.99
N LYS A 95 -6.43 11.38 -2.34
CA LYS A 95 -5.60 10.27 -1.85
C LYS A 95 -5.51 10.27 -0.33
N GLU A 96 -5.35 11.44 0.27
CA GLU A 96 -5.26 11.64 1.71
C GLU A 96 -6.58 11.22 2.40
N ALA A 97 -7.72 11.66 1.86
CA ALA A 97 -9.02 11.29 2.38
C ALA A 97 -9.27 9.77 2.33
N ARG A 98 -8.85 9.10 1.25
CA ARG A 98 -8.93 7.63 1.17
C ARG A 98 -8.04 6.93 2.19
N GLN A 99 -6.81 7.44 2.40
CA GLN A 99 -5.92 6.87 3.42
C GLN A 99 -6.49 7.01 4.83
N ASP A 100 -7.09 8.15 5.14
CA ASP A 100 -7.71 8.36 6.45
C ASP A 100 -8.97 7.50 6.62
N ALA A 101 -9.77 7.33 5.55
CA ALA A 101 -10.91 6.42 5.57
C ALA A 101 -10.48 4.95 5.77
N LEU A 102 -9.35 4.51 5.17
CA LEU A 102 -8.82 3.17 5.39
C LEU A 102 -8.32 2.97 6.83
N LYS A 103 -7.66 3.97 7.42
CA LYS A 103 -7.28 3.92 8.85
C LYS A 103 -8.50 3.82 9.76
N GLN A 104 -9.54 4.62 9.46
CA GLN A 104 -10.77 4.56 10.23
C GLN A 104 -11.46 3.20 10.12
N LEU A 105 -11.49 2.61 8.90
CA LEU A 105 -12.00 1.27 8.67
C LEU A 105 -11.29 0.22 9.54
N GLU A 106 -9.96 0.28 9.65
CA GLU A 106 -9.20 -0.63 10.53
C GLU A 106 -9.58 -0.46 12.00
N ILE A 107 -9.70 0.78 12.47
CA ILE A 107 -10.12 1.08 13.85
C ILE A 107 -11.52 0.53 14.13
N ASP A 108 -12.46 0.74 13.22
CA ASP A 108 -13.85 0.31 13.41
C ASP A 108 -13.97 -1.22 13.30
N PHE A 109 -13.19 -1.85 12.43
CA PHE A 109 -13.12 -3.30 12.36
C PHE A 109 -12.57 -3.90 13.66
N VAL A 110 -11.48 -3.37 14.21
CA VAL A 110 -10.93 -3.82 15.51
C VAL A 110 -11.96 -3.67 16.62
N LYS A 111 -12.74 -2.60 16.65
CA LYS A 111 -13.84 -2.44 17.61
C LYS A 111 -14.94 -3.49 17.42
N SER A 112 -15.28 -3.82 16.17
CA SER A 112 -16.32 -4.82 15.88
C SER A 112 -15.90 -6.23 16.31
N LEU A 113 -14.61 -6.55 16.32
CA LEU A 113 -14.10 -7.83 16.82
C LEU A 113 -14.38 -8.06 18.32
N ALA A 114 -14.56 -6.99 19.10
CA ALA A 114 -14.89 -7.10 20.53
C ALA A 114 -16.23 -7.79 20.83
N VAL A 115 -17.04 -8.07 19.81
CA VAL A 115 -18.28 -8.87 19.93
C VAL A 115 -17.98 -10.34 20.19
N ILE A 116 -16.83 -10.83 19.68
CA ILE A 116 -16.48 -12.27 19.69
C ILE A 116 -15.09 -12.55 20.25
N LEU A 117 -14.18 -11.58 20.29
CA LEU A 117 -12.83 -11.73 20.80
C LEU A 117 -12.60 -10.88 22.04
N THR A 118 -11.82 -11.40 22.95
CA THR A 118 -11.30 -10.66 24.10
C THR A 118 -10.24 -9.62 23.67
N PRO A 119 -9.96 -8.59 24.49
CA PRO A 119 -8.92 -7.61 24.17
C PRO A 119 -7.53 -8.21 23.90
N ASP A 120 -7.16 -9.28 24.60
CA ASP A 120 -5.89 -9.99 24.41
C ASP A 120 -5.86 -10.72 23.05
N GLU A 121 -6.95 -11.38 22.66
CA GLU A 121 -7.11 -12.05 21.38
C GLU A 121 -7.11 -11.05 20.22
N ILE A 122 -7.74 -9.89 20.39
CA ILE A 122 -7.68 -8.80 19.39
C ILE A 122 -6.25 -8.35 19.18
N SER A 123 -5.46 -8.19 20.25
CA SER A 123 -4.04 -7.84 20.12
C SER A 123 -3.26 -8.90 19.36
N ILE A 124 -3.50 -10.17 19.65
CA ILE A 124 -2.89 -11.30 18.91
C ILE A 124 -3.32 -11.26 17.44
N PHE A 125 -4.61 -11.01 17.15
CA PHE A 125 -5.12 -10.94 15.78
C PHE A 125 -4.44 -9.85 14.95
N VAL A 126 -4.26 -8.66 15.54
CA VAL A 126 -3.59 -7.52 14.86
C VAL A 126 -2.13 -7.84 14.53
N ASP A 127 -1.45 -8.59 15.40
CA ASP A 127 -0.05 -8.99 15.22
C ASP A 127 0.13 -10.22 14.31
N MET A 128 -0.96 -10.90 13.92
CA MET A 128 -0.89 -12.09 13.07
C MET A 128 -0.48 -11.76 11.64
N ASP A 129 0.53 -12.45 11.12
CA ASP A 129 0.88 -12.40 9.70
C ASP A 129 0.05 -13.44 8.91
N PHE A 130 -0.85 -12.94 8.07
CA PHE A 130 -1.67 -13.75 7.17
C PHE A 130 -1.04 -13.94 5.78
N SER A 131 0.18 -13.47 5.57
CA SER A 131 0.84 -13.58 4.27
C SER A 131 1.21 -15.03 3.94
N ALA A 132 1.00 -15.44 2.68
CA ALA A 132 1.36 -16.77 2.17
C ALA A 132 2.87 -17.09 2.23
N LYS A 133 3.71 -16.11 2.61
CA LYS A 133 5.15 -16.29 2.75
C LYS A 133 5.51 -17.21 3.94
N GLU A 134 4.78 -17.10 5.05
CA GLU A 134 5.00 -17.96 6.22
C GLU A 134 4.65 -19.42 5.95
N GLU A 135 3.53 -19.68 5.27
CA GLU A 135 3.17 -21.06 4.92
C GLU A 135 4.21 -21.72 4.01
N LYS A 136 4.72 -21.00 3.00
CA LYS A 136 5.81 -21.50 2.14
C LYS A 136 7.07 -21.78 2.95
N LYS A 137 7.37 -20.99 3.97
CA LYS A 137 8.54 -21.16 4.85
C LYS A 137 8.36 -22.38 5.77
N LYS A 138 7.16 -22.57 6.34
CA LYS A 138 6.80 -23.77 7.15
C LYS A 138 6.83 -25.04 6.31
N ARG A 139 6.27 -25.02 5.09
CA ARG A 139 6.32 -26.18 4.16
C ARG A 139 7.74 -26.53 3.74
N ARG A 140 8.61 -25.53 3.48
CA ARG A 140 10.04 -25.75 3.16
C ARG A 140 10.81 -26.35 4.34
N LYS A 141 10.59 -25.86 5.58
CA LYS A 141 11.21 -26.44 6.79
C LYS A 141 10.76 -27.88 7.00
N LYS A 142 9.47 -28.18 6.86
CA LYS A 142 8.93 -29.54 7.04
C LYS A 142 9.47 -30.54 6.01
N ARG A 143 9.73 -30.10 4.77
CA ARG A 143 10.36 -30.92 3.73
C ARG A 143 11.85 -31.16 4.00
N LYS A 144 12.55 -30.19 4.57
CA LYS A 144 13.99 -30.30 4.87
C LYS A 144 14.22 -31.29 6.02
N ASN A 145 13.45 -31.19 7.10
CA ASN A 145 13.55 -32.11 8.22
C ASN A 145 13.21 -33.56 7.85
N LYS A 146 12.36 -33.78 6.82
CA LYS A 146 12.02 -35.15 6.40
C LYS A 146 13.12 -35.84 5.57
N ASN A 147 14.01 -35.04 4.96
CA ASN A 147 15.14 -35.55 4.16
C ASN A 147 16.41 -35.76 5.00
N ASP A 148 16.43 -35.25 6.24
CA ASP A 148 17.57 -35.44 7.16
C ASP A 148 17.37 -36.66 8.08
N ASP A 149 16.19 -37.32 8.03
CA ASP A 149 15.83 -38.52 8.82
C ASP A 149 15.83 -39.82 7.99
N GLU A 150 16.23 -39.79 6.70
CA GLU A 150 16.48 -40.95 5.82
C GLU A 150 17.98 -41.13 5.54
#